data_a38ed940d8579acf653b36bfbd8b1c2a
#
_entry.id   a38ed940d8579acf653b36bfbd8b1c2a
#
_cell.length_a   1.000
_cell.length_b   1.000
_cell.length_c   1.000
_cell.angle_alpha   90.00
_cell.angle_beta   90.00
_cell.angle_gamma   90.00
#
_symmetry.space_group_name_H-M   'P 1'
#
loop_
_entity.id
_entity.type
_entity.pdbx_description
1 polymer ?
#
loop_
_entity_poly.entity_id
_entity_poly.type
_entity_poly.pdbx_seq_one_letter_code
_entity_poly.pdbx_strand_id
1 'polypeptide(L)'
;MIRLGEIQTLQILKRVDFGVYLWDGEDSKERVLLPRKQVPEQAQTGEGVEVFIYRDSKDRLIATTARPGVTLHGVARLKVAQVGKIGAFLDWGLEKELLLPFKEQTRRVSAGEECLVALYIDKSSRLCATMNVYPYLATDSPYRKEDRVKGTVYEISRNFGAFVAVDDRYSGLIPQRELYGAVQIGDVIDARVTEVKEDGKLTLSIREKAYLQIEKDAQKVLEIIESFDGAMPFTDKASPEVIRRETQMSKNEFKRAVGHLLKEGLIEITERAIRLK
;
A
#
# COMPACT_ATOMS: atom_id res chain seq x y z
N MET A 1 -33.08 -6.37 1.09
CA MET A 1 -32.29 -7.17 2.04
C MET A 1 -31.16 -6.31 2.61
N ILE A 2 -31.07 -6.22 3.93
CA ILE A 2 -30.04 -5.43 4.64
C ILE A 2 -28.70 -6.18 4.56
N ARG A 3 -27.66 -5.51 4.02
CA ARG A 3 -26.35 -6.12 3.73
C ARG A 3 -25.33 -5.76 4.81
N LEU A 4 -24.80 -6.79 5.48
CA LEU A 4 -23.78 -6.67 6.51
C LEU A 4 -22.43 -6.23 5.89
N GLY A 5 -21.79 -5.26 6.49
CA GLY A 5 -20.46 -4.78 6.06
C GLY A 5 -20.48 -3.81 4.90
N GLU A 6 -21.65 -3.32 4.47
CA GLU A 6 -21.81 -2.39 3.36
C GLU A 6 -22.44 -1.07 3.78
N ILE A 7 -22.12 -0.01 3.04
CA ILE A 7 -22.81 1.27 3.10
C ILE A 7 -24.02 1.18 2.18
N GLN A 8 -25.18 1.53 2.70
CA GLN A 8 -26.45 1.47 1.95
C GLN A 8 -27.44 2.50 2.47
N THR A 9 -28.34 2.94 1.61
CA THR A 9 -29.43 3.85 2.00
C THR A 9 -30.64 3.03 2.43
N LEU A 10 -31.08 3.22 3.67
CA LEU A 10 -32.27 2.59 4.25
C LEU A 10 -33.27 3.65 4.65
N GLN A 11 -34.56 3.34 4.56
CA GLN A 11 -35.66 4.26 4.93
C GLN A 11 -35.97 4.15 6.43
N ILE A 12 -36.33 5.27 7.04
CA ILE A 12 -36.81 5.30 8.42
C ILE A 12 -38.22 4.70 8.48
N LEU A 13 -38.32 3.54 9.09
CA LEU A 13 -39.63 2.85 9.29
C LEU A 13 -40.43 3.48 10.44
N LYS A 14 -39.77 3.67 11.60
CA LYS A 14 -40.43 4.25 12.80
C LYS A 14 -39.38 4.79 13.78
N ARG A 15 -39.80 5.78 14.57
CA ARG A 15 -39.05 6.30 15.72
C ARG A 15 -39.33 5.53 17.01
N VAL A 16 -38.33 5.40 17.85
CA VAL A 16 -38.42 4.82 19.19
C VAL A 16 -37.55 5.67 20.16
N ASP A 17 -37.66 5.49 21.46
CA ASP A 17 -36.97 6.30 22.45
C ASP A 17 -35.43 6.24 22.32
N PHE A 18 -34.88 5.11 21.85
CA PHE A 18 -33.45 4.85 21.72
C PHE A 18 -32.91 5.00 20.27
N GLY A 19 -33.76 5.46 19.31
CA GLY A 19 -33.31 5.68 17.93
C GLY A 19 -34.42 5.58 16.89
N VAL A 20 -34.05 5.10 15.71
CA VAL A 20 -35.01 4.79 14.63
C VAL A 20 -34.75 3.39 14.09
N TYR A 21 -35.79 2.68 13.73
CA TYR A 21 -35.67 1.46 12.94
C TYR A 21 -35.66 1.83 11.47
N LEU A 22 -34.67 1.31 10.77
CA LEU A 22 -34.49 1.42 9.33
C LEU A 22 -34.85 0.10 8.66
N TRP A 23 -35.31 0.18 7.41
CA TRP A 23 -35.65 -0.95 6.56
C TRP A 23 -35.28 -0.68 5.11
N ASP A 24 -35.26 -1.69 4.27
CA ASP A 24 -34.86 -1.59 2.86
C ASP A 24 -36.08 -1.32 1.90
N GLY A 25 -37.23 -0.97 2.47
CA GLY A 25 -38.47 -0.74 1.69
C GLY A 25 -39.28 -2.05 1.52
N GLU A 26 -39.72 -2.36 0.39
CA GLU A 26 -40.76 -3.33 0.06
C GLU A 26 -40.51 -4.77 0.59
N ASP A 27 -41.59 -5.38 1.15
CA ASP A 27 -41.73 -6.79 1.54
C ASP A 27 -40.74 -7.40 2.53
N SER A 28 -39.72 -6.64 2.98
CA SER A 28 -38.76 -7.14 3.96
C SER A 28 -39.32 -7.00 5.38
N LYS A 29 -39.25 -8.12 6.12
CA LYS A 29 -39.47 -8.10 7.58
C LYS A 29 -38.23 -7.67 8.33
N GLU A 30 -37.09 -7.48 7.62
CA GLU A 30 -35.82 -7.11 8.20
C GLU A 30 -35.82 -5.62 8.56
N ARG A 31 -35.37 -5.35 9.77
CA ARG A 31 -35.18 -3.99 10.27
C ARG A 31 -33.92 -3.91 11.10
N VAL A 32 -33.23 -2.79 11.05
CA VAL A 32 -32.03 -2.52 11.81
C VAL A 32 -32.19 -1.23 12.60
N LEU A 33 -31.63 -1.19 13.79
CA LEU A 33 -31.65 0.00 14.64
C LEU A 33 -30.53 0.95 14.25
N LEU A 34 -30.85 2.24 14.04
CA LEU A 34 -29.91 3.35 14.08
C LEU A 34 -30.04 4.05 15.44
N PRO A 35 -28.99 4.08 16.27
CA PRO A 35 -29.02 4.70 17.60
C PRO A 35 -29.35 6.19 17.55
N ARG A 36 -30.07 6.70 18.56
CA ARG A 36 -30.58 8.07 18.62
C ARG A 36 -29.48 9.14 18.38
N LYS A 37 -28.28 8.93 18.92
CA LYS A 37 -27.14 9.86 18.75
C LYS A 37 -26.69 10.03 17.30
N GLN A 38 -27.06 9.11 16.42
CA GLN A 38 -26.65 9.08 14.99
C GLN A 38 -27.79 9.39 14.04
N VAL A 39 -29.01 9.59 14.54
CA VAL A 39 -30.15 9.97 13.73
C VAL A 39 -30.02 11.45 13.36
N PRO A 40 -30.06 11.81 12.05
CA PRO A 40 -30.04 13.21 11.64
C PRO A 40 -31.25 13.97 12.27
N GLU A 41 -31.00 15.19 12.76
CA GLU A 41 -32.00 15.96 13.53
C GLU A 41 -33.31 16.16 12.81
N GLN A 42 -33.26 16.37 11.49
CA GLN A 42 -34.44 16.67 10.65
C GLN A 42 -35.04 15.42 9.96
N ALA A 43 -34.44 14.24 10.16
CA ALA A 43 -34.86 13.04 9.46
C ALA A 43 -36.28 12.62 9.84
N GLN A 44 -37.14 12.34 8.84
CA GLN A 44 -38.55 11.99 9.01
C GLN A 44 -38.78 10.51 8.64
N THR A 45 -39.92 9.96 9.10
CA THR A 45 -40.36 8.61 8.69
C THR A 45 -40.55 8.56 7.18
N GLY A 46 -40.08 7.51 6.54
CA GLY A 46 -40.06 7.35 5.07
C GLY A 46 -38.83 7.95 4.39
N GLU A 47 -38.02 8.75 5.07
CA GLU A 47 -36.80 9.34 4.52
C GLU A 47 -35.66 8.34 4.50
N GLY A 48 -34.82 8.40 3.44
CA GLY A 48 -33.62 7.57 3.28
C GLY A 48 -32.45 8.10 4.09
N VAL A 49 -31.77 7.22 4.82
CA VAL A 49 -30.53 7.53 5.55
C VAL A 49 -29.41 6.61 5.07
N GLU A 50 -28.28 7.18 4.67
CA GLU A 50 -27.08 6.42 4.32
C GLU A 50 -26.42 5.90 5.60
N VAL A 51 -26.28 4.59 5.71
CA VAL A 51 -25.73 3.92 6.91
C VAL A 51 -24.83 2.75 6.55
N PHE A 52 -23.88 2.47 7.42
CA PHE A 52 -23.11 1.24 7.41
C PHE A 52 -23.73 0.23 8.36
N ILE A 53 -23.75 -1.05 7.99
CA ILE A 53 -24.34 -2.12 8.79
C ILE A 53 -23.26 -3.01 9.39
N TYR A 54 -23.28 -3.16 10.70
CA TYR A 54 -22.36 -4.03 11.41
C TYR A 54 -23.03 -4.74 12.59
N ARG A 55 -22.30 -5.48 13.40
CA ARG A 55 -22.82 -6.13 14.61
C ARG A 55 -22.27 -5.44 15.87
N ASP A 56 -23.16 -5.09 16.78
CA ASP A 56 -22.82 -4.52 18.08
C ASP A 56 -22.09 -5.54 19.01
N SER A 57 -21.74 -5.12 20.22
CA SER A 57 -21.10 -6.00 21.23
C SER A 57 -21.94 -7.18 21.69
N LYS A 58 -23.27 -7.14 21.45
CA LYS A 58 -24.23 -8.22 21.72
C LYS A 58 -24.56 -9.04 20.49
N ASP A 59 -23.77 -8.89 19.42
CA ASP A 59 -23.91 -9.62 18.14
C ASP A 59 -25.21 -9.32 17.36
N ARG A 60 -25.88 -8.20 17.66
CA ARG A 60 -27.12 -7.76 16.95
C ARG A 60 -26.73 -6.88 15.78
N LEU A 61 -27.47 -6.98 14.67
CA LEU A 61 -27.34 -6.03 13.56
C LEU A 61 -27.70 -4.63 14.05
N ILE A 62 -26.82 -3.67 13.72
CA ILE A 62 -26.96 -2.26 14.04
C ILE A 62 -26.49 -1.41 12.86
N ALA A 63 -27.15 -0.27 12.65
CA ALA A 63 -26.75 0.72 11.67
C ALA A 63 -25.94 1.84 12.31
N THR A 64 -25.04 2.43 11.55
CA THR A 64 -24.30 3.63 11.96
C THR A 64 -24.16 4.59 10.78
N THR A 65 -24.20 5.89 11.04
CA THR A 65 -23.83 6.95 10.08
C THR A 65 -22.33 7.23 10.06
N ALA A 66 -21.56 6.67 11.02
CA ALA A 66 -20.12 6.72 10.99
C ALA A 66 -19.58 5.90 9.81
N ARG A 67 -18.58 6.43 9.12
CA ARG A 67 -17.93 5.76 8.00
C ARG A 67 -16.76 4.92 8.51
N PRO A 68 -16.79 3.58 8.33
CA PRO A 68 -15.66 2.73 8.69
C PRO A 68 -14.47 2.96 7.75
N GLY A 69 -13.27 2.67 8.22
CA GLY A 69 -12.05 2.72 7.42
C GLY A 69 -11.98 1.68 6.29
N VAL A 70 -12.87 0.66 6.34
CA VAL A 70 -12.96 -0.41 5.33
C VAL A 70 -14.39 -0.96 5.27
N THR A 71 -14.86 -1.27 4.06
CA THR A 71 -16.14 -1.95 3.82
C THR A 71 -15.92 -3.40 3.39
N LEU A 72 -16.98 -4.19 3.32
CA LEU A 72 -16.92 -5.59 2.93
C LEU A 72 -16.17 -5.78 1.60
N HIS A 73 -15.21 -6.72 1.60
CA HIS A 73 -14.28 -7.00 0.52
C HIS A 73 -13.33 -5.85 0.13
N GLY A 74 -13.39 -4.73 0.85
CA GLY A 74 -12.40 -3.67 0.70
C GLY A 74 -11.09 -4.00 1.40
N VAL A 75 -10.03 -3.31 1.01
CA VAL A 75 -8.68 -3.39 1.58
C VAL A 75 -8.30 -2.02 2.13
N ALA A 76 -7.71 -1.98 3.32
CA ALA A 76 -7.23 -0.74 3.93
C ALA A 76 -6.13 -1.02 4.95
N ARG A 77 -5.33 0.00 5.25
CA ARG A 77 -4.41 -0.03 6.40
C ARG A 77 -5.14 0.43 7.64
N LEU A 78 -5.14 -0.40 8.66
CA LEU A 78 -5.77 -0.13 9.94
C LEU A 78 -4.75 -0.24 11.06
N LYS A 79 -4.94 0.57 12.10
CA LYS A 79 -4.08 0.58 13.28
C LYS A 79 -4.52 -0.51 14.26
N VAL A 80 -3.56 -1.24 14.79
CA VAL A 80 -3.78 -2.21 15.87
C VAL A 80 -4.01 -1.44 17.18
N ALA A 81 -5.22 -1.49 17.71
CA ALA A 81 -5.55 -0.87 18.99
C ALA A 81 -5.01 -1.73 20.15
N GLN A 82 -5.22 -3.03 20.10
CA GLN A 82 -4.76 -3.96 21.12
C GLN A 82 -4.60 -5.39 20.58
N VAL A 83 -3.85 -6.21 21.33
CA VAL A 83 -3.69 -7.64 21.03
C VAL A 83 -4.28 -8.44 22.19
N GLY A 84 -5.24 -9.33 21.88
CA GLY A 84 -5.94 -10.15 22.85
C GLY A 84 -5.63 -11.65 22.69
N LYS A 85 -6.42 -12.49 23.37
CA LYS A 85 -6.24 -13.96 23.38
C LYS A 85 -6.57 -14.65 22.05
N ILE A 86 -7.39 -14.04 21.19
CA ILE A 86 -7.91 -14.66 19.95
C ILE A 86 -7.36 -13.99 18.68
N GLY A 87 -6.70 -12.86 18.81
CA GLY A 87 -6.19 -12.06 17.69
C GLY A 87 -5.87 -10.64 18.11
N ALA A 88 -5.62 -9.79 17.11
CA ALA A 88 -5.52 -8.36 17.28
C ALA A 88 -6.89 -7.69 17.06
N PHE A 89 -7.09 -6.55 17.65
CA PHE A 89 -8.27 -5.71 17.49
C PHE A 89 -7.82 -4.42 16.82
N LEU A 90 -8.48 -4.07 15.72
CA LEU A 90 -8.11 -2.96 14.86
C LEU A 90 -9.08 -1.80 15.04
N ASP A 91 -8.54 -0.60 15.10
CA ASP A 91 -9.34 0.62 15.00
C ASP A 91 -9.70 0.85 13.52
N TRP A 92 -10.99 0.82 13.22
CA TRP A 92 -11.55 1.04 11.91
C TRP A 92 -12.59 2.17 11.86
N GLY A 93 -12.58 3.04 12.90
CA GLY A 93 -13.44 4.22 13.00
C GLY A 93 -14.84 3.95 13.60
N LEU A 94 -15.11 2.74 14.09
CA LEU A 94 -16.36 2.41 14.79
C LEU A 94 -16.11 2.11 16.26
N GLU A 95 -17.16 2.24 17.12
CA GLU A 95 -17.05 1.97 18.57
C GLU A 95 -16.54 0.55 18.88
N LYS A 96 -16.97 -0.44 18.10
CA LYS A 96 -16.51 -1.82 18.23
C LYS A 96 -15.32 -2.04 17.33
N GLU A 97 -14.16 -2.37 17.91
CA GLU A 97 -12.95 -2.72 17.18
C GLU A 97 -13.16 -3.93 16.26
N LEU A 98 -12.45 -3.98 15.15
CA LEU A 98 -12.49 -5.08 14.19
C LEU A 98 -11.49 -6.17 14.58
N LEU A 99 -11.96 -7.41 14.73
CA LEU A 99 -11.11 -8.54 15.05
C LEU A 99 -10.29 -8.98 13.83
N LEU A 100 -8.98 -9.09 14.02
CA LEU A 100 -8.02 -9.77 13.14
C LEU A 100 -7.57 -11.07 13.82
N PRO A 101 -8.20 -12.21 13.55
CA PRO A 101 -7.87 -13.50 14.21
C PRO A 101 -6.42 -13.91 13.95
N PHE A 102 -5.78 -14.61 14.90
CA PHE A 102 -4.39 -15.07 14.71
C PHE A 102 -4.18 -15.93 13.46
N LYS A 103 -5.16 -16.72 13.06
CA LYS A 103 -5.12 -17.56 11.84
C LYS A 103 -5.17 -16.75 10.54
N GLU A 104 -5.62 -15.49 10.60
CA GLU A 104 -5.72 -14.57 9.47
C GLU A 104 -4.53 -13.61 9.40
N GLN A 105 -3.55 -13.73 10.30
CA GLN A 105 -2.33 -12.93 10.32
C GLN A 105 -1.22 -13.63 9.54
N THR A 106 -0.66 -12.96 8.54
CA THR A 106 0.53 -13.44 7.81
C THR A 106 1.83 -13.23 8.61
N ARG A 107 1.83 -12.30 9.56
CA ARG A 107 2.86 -12.08 10.58
C ARG A 107 2.22 -11.64 11.89
N ARG A 108 2.93 -11.78 12.99
CA ARG A 108 2.46 -11.21 14.26
C ARG A 108 2.48 -9.69 14.20
N VAL A 109 1.48 -9.07 14.80
CA VAL A 109 1.34 -7.62 14.90
C VAL A 109 1.30 -7.19 16.37
N SER A 110 1.73 -5.96 16.64
CA SER A 110 1.77 -5.35 17.98
C SER A 110 0.85 -4.14 18.06
N ALA A 111 0.41 -3.78 19.27
CA ALA A 111 -0.40 -2.59 19.48
C ALA A 111 0.34 -1.33 18.98
N GLY A 112 -0.38 -0.45 18.31
CA GLY A 112 0.17 0.77 17.71
C GLY A 112 0.68 0.61 16.28
N GLU A 113 0.95 -0.63 15.79
CA GLU A 113 1.32 -0.87 14.39
C GLU A 113 0.15 -0.66 13.45
N GLU A 114 0.46 -0.32 12.19
CA GLU A 114 -0.48 -0.39 11.08
C GLU A 114 -0.29 -1.70 10.30
N CYS A 115 -1.38 -2.31 9.87
CA CYS A 115 -1.36 -3.47 9.00
C CYS A 115 -2.38 -3.34 7.88
N LEU A 116 -2.02 -3.84 6.70
CA LEU A 116 -2.91 -3.93 5.56
C LEU A 116 -3.83 -5.14 5.75
N VAL A 117 -5.14 -4.90 5.66
CA VAL A 117 -6.16 -5.93 5.88
C VAL A 117 -7.30 -5.79 4.90
N ALA A 118 -7.99 -6.90 4.64
CA ALA A 118 -9.28 -6.92 3.98
C ALA A 118 -10.40 -7.25 4.98
N LEU A 119 -11.59 -6.70 4.73
CA LEU A 119 -12.79 -7.02 5.51
C LEU A 119 -13.53 -8.21 4.90
N TYR A 120 -13.82 -9.22 5.71
CA TYR A 120 -14.59 -10.38 5.28
C TYR A 120 -15.62 -10.79 6.33
N ILE A 121 -16.57 -11.63 5.93
CA ILE A 121 -17.53 -12.27 6.83
C ILE A 121 -17.05 -13.68 7.14
N ASP A 122 -16.87 -13.99 8.41
CA ASP A 122 -16.46 -15.31 8.86
C ASP A 122 -17.63 -16.33 8.83
N LYS A 123 -17.32 -17.60 9.12
CA LYS A 123 -18.32 -18.68 9.16
C LYS A 123 -19.42 -18.50 10.22
N SER A 124 -19.21 -17.59 11.19
CA SER A 124 -20.20 -17.24 12.21
C SER A 124 -20.97 -15.97 11.86
N SER A 125 -20.92 -15.53 10.60
CA SER A 125 -21.56 -14.32 10.08
C SER A 125 -21.15 -13.04 10.81
N ARG A 126 -19.86 -12.93 11.18
CA ARG A 126 -19.24 -11.75 11.80
C ARG A 126 -18.26 -11.10 10.86
N LEU A 127 -18.19 -9.77 10.90
CA LEU A 127 -17.14 -9.03 10.22
C LEU A 127 -15.82 -9.26 10.93
N CYS A 128 -14.80 -9.67 10.17
CA CYS A 128 -13.44 -9.90 10.61
C CYS A 128 -12.44 -9.35 9.59
N ALA A 129 -11.23 -9.05 10.05
CA ALA A 129 -10.12 -8.68 9.18
C ALA A 129 -9.26 -9.89 8.83
N THR A 130 -8.66 -9.87 7.64
CA THR A 130 -7.62 -10.81 7.21
C THR A 130 -6.43 -10.05 6.61
N MET A 131 -5.21 -10.48 6.91
CA MET A 131 -3.99 -9.99 6.23
C MET A 131 -3.74 -10.69 4.90
N ASN A 132 -4.49 -11.75 4.58
CA ASN A 132 -4.45 -12.38 3.26
C ASN A 132 -5.26 -11.55 2.27
N VAL A 133 -4.70 -10.43 1.83
CA VAL A 133 -5.40 -9.42 1.01
C VAL A 133 -5.46 -9.78 -0.47
N TYR A 134 -4.63 -10.67 -0.97
CA TYR A 134 -4.53 -11.00 -2.39
C TYR A 134 -5.89 -11.26 -3.10
N PRO A 135 -6.84 -12.04 -2.52
CA PRO A 135 -8.13 -12.30 -3.17
C PRO A 135 -9.05 -11.08 -3.29
N TYR A 136 -8.73 -10.00 -2.59
CA TYR A 136 -9.53 -8.78 -2.51
C TYR A 136 -8.96 -7.64 -3.37
N LEU A 137 -7.77 -7.83 -3.93
CA LEU A 137 -7.14 -6.82 -4.77
C LEU A 137 -7.72 -6.87 -6.19
N ALA A 138 -8.07 -5.69 -6.69
CA ALA A 138 -8.57 -5.51 -8.03
C ALA A 138 -7.45 -5.62 -9.08
N THR A 139 -7.83 -5.97 -10.31
CA THR A 139 -6.91 -6.09 -11.45
C THR A 139 -7.24 -5.12 -12.58
N ASP A 140 -8.28 -4.31 -12.43
CA ASP A 140 -8.73 -3.29 -13.37
C ASP A 140 -8.14 -1.90 -13.10
N SER A 141 -6.84 -1.86 -12.82
CA SER A 141 -6.18 -0.61 -12.47
C SER A 141 -6.17 0.39 -13.64
N PRO A 142 -6.21 1.72 -13.36
CA PRO A 142 -6.12 2.74 -14.39
C PRO A 142 -4.68 2.97 -14.88
N TYR A 143 -3.72 2.33 -14.25
CA TYR A 143 -2.29 2.57 -14.48
C TYR A 143 -1.80 2.00 -15.80
N ARG A 144 -0.80 2.68 -16.36
CA ARG A 144 -0.10 2.31 -17.59
C ARG A 144 1.37 2.09 -17.31
N LYS A 145 2.05 1.48 -18.26
CA LYS A 145 3.52 1.36 -18.23
C LYS A 145 4.15 2.73 -18.06
N GLU A 146 5.15 2.81 -17.18
CA GLU A 146 5.92 4.00 -16.79
C GLU A 146 5.25 4.89 -15.72
N ASP A 147 4.00 4.65 -15.37
CA ASP A 147 3.35 5.39 -14.28
C ASP A 147 4.06 5.13 -12.94
N ARG A 148 4.12 6.16 -12.11
CA ARG A 148 4.57 6.08 -10.73
C ARG A 148 3.38 5.73 -9.84
N VAL A 149 3.58 4.77 -8.96
CA VAL A 149 2.54 4.28 -8.04
C VAL A 149 3.11 4.14 -6.63
N LYS A 150 2.24 4.27 -5.66
CA LYS A 150 2.54 3.96 -4.26
C LYS A 150 1.81 2.67 -3.87
N GLY A 151 2.44 1.85 -3.05
CA GLY A 151 1.78 0.63 -2.61
C GLY A 151 2.39 0.03 -1.35
N THR A 152 1.62 -0.83 -0.70
CA THR A 152 2.01 -1.53 0.53
C THR A 152 2.46 -2.96 0.22
N VAL A 153 3.66 -3.33 0.66
CA VAL A 153 4.16 -4.71 0.55
C VAL A 153 3.43 -5.58 1.56
N TYR A 154 2.68 -6.56 1.10
CA TYR A 154 1.90 -7.44 1.98
C TYR A 154 2.44 -8.88 2.08
N GLU A 155 3.26 -9.30 1.11
CA GLU A 155 3.87 -10.63 1.09
C GLU A 155 5.22 -10.59 0.36
N ILE A 156 6.17 -11.41 0.79
CA ILE A 156 7.46 -11.60 0.11
C ILE A 156 7.66 -13.09 -0.13
N SER A 157 7.78 -13.45 -1.42
CA SER A 157 8.06 -14.81 -1.88
C SER A 157 9.48 -14.92 -2.39
N ARG A 158 10.19 -15.97 -1.97
CA ARG A 158 11.55 -16.25 -2.45
C ARG A 158 11.62 -16.49 -3.96
N ASN A 159 10.54 -17.02 -4.54
CA ASN A 159 10.50 -17.40 -5.95
C ASN A 159 9.97 -16.27 -6.86
N PHE A 160 9.00 -15.49 -6.36
CA PHE A 160 8.29 -14.51 -7.19
C PHE A 160 8.76 -13.07 -6.95
N GLY A 161 9.11 -12.72 -5.71
CA GLY A 161 9.47 -11.36 -5.31
C GLY A 161 8.51 -10.79 -4.27
N ALA A 162 8.30 -9.48 -4.26
CA ALA A 162 7.41 -8.80 -3.32
C ALA A 162 6.05 -8.50 -3.94
N PHE A 163 4.99 -8.97 -3.30
CA PHE A 163 3.62 -8.65 -3.65
C PHE A 163 3.20 -7.34 -3.00
N VAL A 164 2.60 -6.47 -3.79
CA VAL A 164 2.30 -5.08 -3.44
C VAL A 164 0.83 -4.79 -3.70
N ALA A 165 0.15 -4.22 -2.72
CA ALA A 165 -1.16 -3.62 -2.91
C ALA A 165 -0.96 -2.16 -3.34
N VAL A 166 -1.06 -1.88 -4.63
CA VAL A 166 -0.96 -0.53 -5.19
C VAL A 166 -2.21 0.24 -4.81
N ASP A 167 -2.03 1.43 -4.19
CA ASP A 167 -3.10 2.26 -3.60
C ASP A 167 -3.99 1.48 -2.62
N ASP A 168 -3.43 0.46 -1.97
CA ASP A 168 -4.16 -0.49 -1.11
C ASP A 168 -5.36 -1.16 -1.83
N ARG A 169 -5.36 -1.21 -3.14
CA ARG A 169 -6.48 -1.65 -3.99
C ARG A 169 -6.08 -2.58 -5.13
N TYR A 170 -4.99 -2.32 -5.84
CA TYR A 170 -4.66 -3.06 -7.06
C TYR A 170 -3.51 -4.03 -6.86
N SER A 171 -3.59 -5.17 -7.56
CA SER A 171 -2.56 -6.21 -7.47
C SER A 171 -1.29 -5.84 -8.22
N GLY A 172 -0.17 -5.78 -7.51
CA GLY A 172 1.16 -5.53 -8.04
C GLY A 172 2.19 -6.56 -7.59
N LEU A 173 3.24 -6.76 -8.38
CA LEU A 173 4.38 -7.62 -8.09
C LEU A 173 5.68 -6.92 -8.47
N ILE A 174 6.62 -6.85 -7.54
CA ILE A 174 8.02 -6.56 -7.82
C ILE A 174 8.73 -7.89 -7.99
N PRO A 175 9.18 -8.25 -9.20
CA PRO A 175 9.88 -9.50 -9.44
C PRO A 175 11.15 -9.62 -8.59
N GLN A 176 11.53 -10.85 -8.21
CA GLN A 176 12.69 -11.12 -7.36
C GLN A 176 13.99 -10.46 -7.89
N ARG A 177 14.19 -10.45 -9.20
CA ARG A 177 15.35 -9.80 -9.85
C ARG A 177 15.39 -8.28 -9.70
N GLU A 178 14.25 -7.65 -9.41
CA GLU A 178 14.11 -6.21 -9.19
C GLU A 178 14.15 -5.84 -7.69
N LEU A 179 14.11 -6.86 -6.82
CA LEU A 179 14.10 -6.70 -5.37
C LEU A 179 15.54 -6.49 -4.86
N TYR A 180 15.95 -5.23 -4.69
CA TYR A 180 17.24 -4.84 -4.11
C TYR A 180 17.01 -4.12 -2.79
N GLY A 181 17.86 -4.44 -1.81
CA GLY A 181 17.78 -3.85 -0.48
C GLY A 181 16.79 -4.57 0.44
N ALA A 182 16.58 -4.03 1.61
CA ALA A 182 15.74 -4.59 2.66
C ALA A 182 14.30 -4.10 2.53
N VAL A 183 13.53 -4.65 1.59
CA VAL A 183 12.07 -4.45 1.55
C VAL A 183 11.43 -5.43 2.52
N GLN A 184 10.55 -4.95 3.39
CA GLN A 184 9.86 -5.73 4.41
C GLN A 184 8.35 -5.72 4.21
N ILE A 185 7.66 -6.73 4.76
CA ILE A 185 6.20 -6.75 4.80
C ILE A 185 5.71 -5.60 5.69
N GLY A 186 4.82 -4.79 5.14
CA GLY A 186 4.29 -3.57 5.77
C GLY A 186 4.92 -2.28 5.25
N ASP A 187 6.03 -2.36 4.50
CA ASP A 187 6.63 -1.18 3.89
C ASP A 187 5.69 -0.54 2.87
N VAL A 188 5.64 0.79 2.91
CA VAL A 188 5.01 1.59 1.86
C VAL A 188 6.10 2.06 0.92
N ILE A 189 5.99 1.68 -0.33
CA ILE A 189 7.01 1.90 -1.35
C ILE A 189 6.49 2.75 -2.49
N ASP A 190 7.37 3.55 -3.08
CA ASP A 190 7.17 4.17 -4.37
C ASP A 190 7.77 3.27 -5.46
N ALA A 191 6.98 2.94 -6.46
CA ALA A 191 7.38 2.06 -7.54
C ALA A 191 6.94 2.62 -8.89
N ARG A 192 7.53 2.06 -9.95
CA ARG A 192 7.17 2.37 -11.34
C ARG A 192 6.56 1.13 -11.97
N VAL A 193 5.46 1.29 -12.70
CA VAL A 193 4.84 0.23 -13.49
C VAL A 193 5.74 -0.06 -14.70
N THR A 194 6.26 -1.27 -14.78
CA THR A 194 7.08 -1.73 -15.92
C THR A 194 6.25 -2.45 -16.97
N GLU A 195 5.16 -3.06 -16.55
CA GLU A 195 4.25 -3.82 -17.41
C GLU A 195 2.86 -3.89 -16.76
N VAL A 196 1.83 -3.81 -17.58
CA VAL A 196 0.46 -4.19 -17.22
C VAL A 196 0.16 -5.51 -17.92
N LYS A 197 -0.09 -6.57 -17.15
CA LYS A 197 -0.35 -7.90 -17.68
C LYS A 197 -1.73 -7.98 -18.32
N GLU A 198 -1.97 -9.01 -19.14
CA GLU A 198 -3.26 -9.25 -19.78
C GLU A 198 -4.42 -9.40 -18.77
N ASP A 199 -4.14 -9.95 -17.59
CA ASP A 199 -5.09 -10.05 -16.47
C ASP A 199 -5.23 -8.77 -15.65
N GLY A 200 -4.59 -7.67 -16.07
CA GLY A 200 -4.63 -6.35 -15.44
C GLY A 200 -3.74 -6.18 -14.22
N LYS A 201 -3.02 -7.22 -13.78
CA LYS A 201 -2.05 -7.10 -12.70
C LYS A 201 -0.82 -6.32 -13.12
N LEU A 202 -0.23 -5.59 -12.18
CA LEU A 202 0.90 -4.72 -12.43
C LEU A 202 2.23 -5.41 -12.11
N THR A 203 3.20 -5.31 -13.03
CA THR A 203 4.61 -5.59 -12.73
C THR A 203 5.28 -4.28 -12.38
N LEU A 204 5.98 -4.25 -11.24
CA LEU A 204 6.54 -3.05 -10.64
C LEU A 204 8.07 -3.12 -10.57
N SER A 205 8.72 -1.95 -10.56
CA SER A 205 10.14 -1.80 -10.24
C SER A 205 10.33 -0.64 -9.27
N ILE A 206 11.13 -0.86 -8.23
CA ILE A 206 11.58 0.17 -7.29
C ILE A 206 12.90 0.81 -7.72
N ARG A 207 13.48 0.32 -8.82
CA ARG A 207 14.70 0.88 -9.38
C ARG A 207 14.41 2.12 -10.20
N GLU A 208 15.25 3.10 -10.09
CA GLU A 208 15.29 4.17 -11.06
C GLU A 208 15.68 3.63 -12.45
N LYS A 209 15.23 4.30 -13.50
CA LYS A 209 15.65 3.97 -14.86
C LYS A 209 17.17 4.02 -14.94
N ALA A 210 17.76 3.04 -15.61
CA ALA A 210 19.22 2.95 -15.70
C ALA A 210 19.88 4.25 -16.21
N TYR A 211 19.23 5.01 -17.08
CA TYR A 211 19.75 6.28 -17.56
C TYR A 211 19.72 7.40 -16.50
N LEU A 212 18.65 7.47 -15.66
CA LEU A 212 18.57 8.44 -14.55
C LEU A 212 19.61 8.13 -13.46
N GLN A 213 19.87 6.85 -13.21
CA GLN A 213 20.94 6.45 -12.31
C GLN A 213 22.30 6.82 -12.90
N ILE A 214 22.52 6.62 -14.21
CA ILE A 214 23.76 7.02 -14.89
C ILE A 214 23.97 8.54 -14.82
N GLU A 215 22.92 9.35 -14.99
CA GLU A 215 23.00 10.82 -14.85
C GLU A 215 23.39 11.23 -13.43
N LYS A 216 22.79 10.63 -12.38
CA LYS A 216 23.17 10.89 -10.98
C LYS A 216 24.60 10.45 -10.69
N ASP A 217 24.97 9.27 -11.16
CA ASP A 217 26.33 8.76 -11.02
C ASP A 217 27.35 9.66 -11.75
N ALA A 218 26.99 10.17 -12.94
CA ALA A 218 27.79 11.11 -13.71
C ALA A 218 27.98 12.45 -12.99
N GLN A 219 26.89 13.01 -12.44
CA GLN A 219 26.97 14.25 -11.66
C GLN A 219 27.91 14.07 -10.45
N LYS A 220 27.78 12.95 -9.74
CA LYS A 220 28.67 12.63 -8.61
C LYS A 220 30.14 12.51 -9.04
N VAL A 221 30.40 11.91 -10.21
CA VAL A 221 31.76 11.81 -10.76
C VAL A 221 32.32 13.21 -11.11
N LEU A 222 31.50 14.11 -11.68
CA LEU A 222 31.90 15.50 -11.94
C LEU A 222 32.30 16.21 -10.64
N GLU A 223 31.48 16.16 -9.61
CA GLU A 223 31.78 16.75 -8.29
C GLU A 223 33.10 16.22 -7.71
N ILE A 224 33.37 14.91 -7.88
CA ILE A 224 34.63 14.32 -7.43
C ILE A 224 35.82 14.83 -8.26
N ILE A 225 35.69 14.95 -9.59
CA ILE A 225 36.76 15.51 -10.44
C ILE A 225 37.03 16.98 -10.06
N GLU A 226 35.99 17.76 -9.78
CA GLU A 226 36.12 19.15 -9.28
C GLU A 226 36.86 19.20 -7.94
N SER A 227 36.62 18.26 -7.02
CA SER A 227 37.33 18.17 -5.73
C SER A 227 38.84 17.85 -5.87
N PHE A 228 39.24 17.37 -7.04
CA PHE A 228 40.64 17.17 -7.43
C PHE A 228 41.17 18.29 -8.35
N ASP A 229 40.67 19.50 -8.19
CA ASP A 229 41.05 20.67 -9.01
C ASP A 229 40.88 20.44 -10.52
N GLY A 230 39.84 19.68 -10.90
CA GLY A 230 39.48 19.39 -12.29
C GLY A 230 40.25 18.22 -12.92
N ALA A 231 41.13 17.53 -12.17
CA ALA A 231 41.90 16.40 -12.69
C ALA A 231 42.03 15.24 -11.68
N MET A 232 41.13 14.28 -11.79
CA MET A 232 41.13 13.09 -10.94
C MET A 232 42.32 12.16 -11.30
N PRO A 233 43.18 11.76 -10.34
CA PRO A 233 44.47 11.10 -10.61
C PRO A 233 44.36 9.60 -10.90
N PHE A 234 43.25 9.11 -11.36
CA PHE A 234 42.98 7.72 -11.78
C PHE A 234 41.93 7.67 -12.87
N THR A 235 41.77 6.53 -13.53
CA THR A 235 40.84 6.32 -14.62
C THR A 235 39.92 5.13 -14.32
N ASP A 236 38.99 4.83 -15.23
CA ASP A 236 38.12 3.63 -15.18
C ASP A 236 38.89 2.29 -15.18
N LYS A 237 40.18 2.32 -15.45
CA LYS A 237 41.09 1.16 -15.38
C LYS A 237 41.62 0.89 -13.97
N ALA A 238 41.44 1.80 -13.03
CA ALA A 238 41.87 1.64 -11.64
C ALA A 238 41.27 0.39 -10.98
N SER A 239 41.87 -0.09 -9.90
CA SER A 239 41.35 -1.25 -9.17
C SER A 239 39.98 -0.96 -8.55
N PRO A 240 39.12 -1.97 -8.37
CA PRO A 240 37.83 -1.78 -7.74
C PRO A 240 37.90 -1.15 -6.34
N GLU A 241 38.97 -1.43 -5.61
CA GLU A 241 39.22 -0.91 -4.26
C GLU A 241 39.47 0.60 -4.28
N VAL A 242 40.31 1.08 -5.21
CA VAL A 242 40.59 2.52 -5.39
C VAL A 242 39.33 3.25 -5.78
N ILE A 243 38.61 2.75 -6.80
CA ILE A 243 37.34 3.37 -7.26
C ILE A 243 36.36 3.44 -6.09
N ARG A 244 36.14 2.36 -5.36
CA ARG A 244 35.21 2.31 -4.24
C ARG A 244 35.57 3.27 -3.11
N ARG A 245 36.89 3.36 -2.79
CA ARG A 245 37.40 4.24 -1.74
C ARG A 245 37.17 5.71 -2.08
N GLU A 246 37.49 6.11 -3.30
CA GLU A 246 37.50 7.52 -3.72
C GLU A 246 36.07 7.99 -4.18
N THR A 247 35.30 7.10 -4.76
CA THR A 247 33.98 7.49 -5.35
C THR A 247 32.78 6.89 -4.61
N GLN A 248 32.99 5.90 -3.74
CA GLN A 248 31.94 5.10 -3.10
C GLN A 248 31.02 4.37 -4.12
N MET A 249 31.50 4.16 -5.34
CA MET A 249 30.81 3.45 -6.41
C MET A 249 31.45 2.10 -6.68
N SER A 250 30.68 1.17 -7.24
CA SER A 250 31.24 -0.02 -7.86
C SER A 250 32.00 0.35 -9.15
N LYS A 251 32.96 -0.48 -9.57
CA LYS A 251 33.70 -0.27 -10.83
C LYS A 251 32.78 -0.18 -12.05
N ASN A 252 31.67 -0.92 -12.08
CA ASN A 252 30.73 -0.90 -13.18
C ASN A 252 29.87 0.39 -13.22
N GLU A 253 29.46 0.90 -12.08
CA GLU A 253 28.76 2.21 -11.96
C GLU A 253 29.68 3.33 -12.41
N PHE A 254 30.88 3.39 -11.86
CA PHE A 254 31.89 4.38 -12.22
C PHE A 254 32.22 4.36 -13.72
N LYS A 255 32.44 3.16 -14.30
CA LYS A 255 32.72 3.03 -15.74
C LYS A 255 31.57 3.53 -16.63
N ARG A 256 30.32 3.27 -16.23
CA ARG A 256 29.13 3.76 -16.95
C ARG A 256 29.01 5.29 -16.86
N ALA A 257 29.23 5.85 -15.66
CA ALA A 257 29.19 7.30 -15.44
C ALA A 257 30.27 8.04 -16.25
N VAL A 258 31.52 7.54 -16.18
CA VAL A 258 32.65 8.08 -16.98
C VAL A 258 32.37 7.98 -18.49
N GLY A 259 31.83 6.85 -18.96
CA GLY A 259 31.46 6.67 -20.36
C GLY A 259 30.36 7.64 -20.83
N HIS A 260 29.40 7.95 -19.96
CA HIS A 260 28.36 8.94 -20.23
C HIS A 260 28.96 10.36 -20.33
N LEU A 261 29.77 10.78 -19.34
CA LEU A 261 30.42 12.10 -19.34
C LEU A 261 31.35 12.30 -20.52
N LEU A 262 32.07 11.25 -20.93
CA LEU A 262 32.93 11.29 -22.10
C LEU A 262 32.11 11.49 -23.39
N LYS A 263 30.98 10.82 -23.51
CA LYS A 263 30.05 10.96 -24.65
C LYS A 263 29.42 12.35 -24.72
N GLU A 264 29.08 12.93 -23.58
CA GLU A 264 28.60 14.31 -23.45
C GLU A 264 29.69 15.36 -23.68
N GLY A 265 30.95 14.95 -23.79
CA GLY A 265 32.08 15.83 -24.03
C GLY A 265 32.50 16.68 -22.83
N LEU A 266 32.03 16.34 -21.62
CA LEU A 266 32.31 17.08 -20.39
C LEU A 266 33.65 16.74 -19.76
N ILE A 267 34.23 15.59 -20.12
CA ILE A 267 35.52 15.14 -19.62
C ILE A 267 36.39 14.60 -20.76
N GLU A 268 37.66 14.48 -20.48
CA GLU A 268 38.65 13.74 -21.27
C GLU A 268 39.36 12.68 -20.41
N ILE A 269 39.72 11.55 -21.03
CA ILE A 269 40.47 10.48 -20.36
C ILE A 269 41.87 10.47 -20.92
N THR A 270 42.88 10.67 -20.06
CA THR A 270 44.29 10.53 -20.40
C THR A 270 44.76 9.15 -19.95
N GLU A 271 46.06 8.83 -20.16
CA GLU A 271 46.62 7.55 -19.69
C GLU A 271 46.52 7.36 -18.17
N ARG A 272 46.55 8.43 -17.38
CA ARG A 272 46.65 8.38 -15.91
C ARG A 272 45.59 9.17 -15.16
N ALA A 273 44.77 9.96 -15.84
CA ALA A 273 43.80 10.85 -15.20
C ALA A 273 42.52 11.03 -16.02
N ILE A 274 41.43 11.43 -15.37
CA ILE A 274 40.22 11.94 -15.98
C ILE A 274 40.17 13.45 -15.67
N ARG A 275 39.97 14.29 -16.67
CA ARG A 275 39.95 15.75 -16.56
C ARG A 275 38.66 16.34 -17.06
N LEU A 276 38.26 17.46 -16.47
CA LEU A 276 37.22 18.33 -17.03
C LEU A 276 37.73 18.96 -18.35
N LYS A 277 36.83 19.12 -19.30
CA LYS A 277 37.11 19.86 -20.53
C LYS A 277 36.78 21.31 -20.40
#